data_54d73c5be8388175b8e794fa198c99e2
#
_entry.id   54d73c5be8388175b8e794fa198c99e2
#
_cell.length_a   1.000
_cell.length_b   1.000
_cell.length_c   1.000
_cell.angle_alpha   90.00
_cell.angle_beta   90.00
_cell.angle_gamma   90.00
#
_symmetry.space_group_name_H-M   'P 1'
#
loop_
_entity.id
_entity.type
_entity.pdbx_description
1 polymer ?
#
loop_
_entity_poly.entity_id
_entity_poly.type
_entity_poly.pdbx_seq_one_letter_code
_entity_poly.pdbx_strand_id
1 'polypeptide(L)' 'MKRKKEKPIAAGDAVIVRRQCADGGARMARGVVRFAAQGGRFFVVDVELAPCAFRHAAITMRETFWPESVSREVKRK' A
#
# COMPACT_ATOMS: atom_id res chain seq x y z
N MET A 1 -4.15 18.94 24.28
CA MET A 1 -3.30 18.86 23.34
C MET A 1 -3.79 18.71 21.97
N LYS A 2 -3.17 19.31 21.06
CA LYS A 2 -3.58 19.29 19.79
C LYS A 2 -3.01 18.20 18.98
N ARG A 3 -3.78 17.54 18.25
CA ARG A 3 -3.34 16.54 17.43
C ARG A 3 -2.89 17.07 16.12
N LYS A 4 -1.75 16.64 15.64
CA LYS A 4 -1.32 17.05 14.40
C LYS A 4 -2.14 16.47 13.33
N LYS A 5 -2.57 17.27 12.39
CA LYS A 5 -3.31 16.82 11.30
C LYS A 5 -2.43 16.13 10.36
N GLU A 6 -2.73 14.93 9.97
CA GLU A 6 -1.94 14.22 9.00
C GLU A 6 -2.38 14.58 7.61
N LYS A 7 -1.42 14.66 6.71
CA LYS A 7 -1.74 14.96 5.35
C LYS A 7 -2.35 13.73 4.71
N PRO A 8 -3.25 13.87 3.79
CA PRO A 8 -3.83 12.73 3.09
C PRO A 8 -2.76 12.02 2.30
N ILE A 9 -2.94 10.74 2.10
CA ILE A 9 -2.02 9.97 1.29
C ILE A 9 -2.13 10.45 -0.15
N ALA A 10 -0.99 10.67 -0.76
CA ALA A 10 -0.94 11.20 -2.11
C ALA A 10 0.05 10.43 -2.96
N ALA A 11 0.02 10.67 -4.25
CA ALA A 11 0.93 10.00 -5.17
C ALA A 11 2.37 10.26 -4.74
N GLY A 12 3.18 9.23 -4.74
CA GLY A 12 4.57 9.31 -4.31
C GLY A 12 4.80 8.89 -2.88
N ASP A 13 3.74 8.74 -2.10
CA ASP A 13 3.89 8.34 -0.70
C ASP A 13 4.14 6.85 -0.57
N ALA A 14 4.99 6.49 0.39
CA ALA A 14 5.23 5.10 0.70
C ALA A 14 4.14 4.63 1.64
N VAL A 15 3.57 3.50 1.35
CA VAL A 15 2.45 2.96 2.11
C VAL A 15 2.59 1.48 2.35
N ILE A 16 1.79 0.97 3.27
CA ILE A 16 1.67 -0.46 3.52
C ILE A 16 0.24 -0.81 3.11
N VAL A 17 0.09 -1.83 2.31
CA VAL A 17 -1.23 -2.25 1.86
C VAL A 17 -1.51 -3.66 2.32
N ARG A 18 -2.78 -3.95 2.51
CA ARG A 18 -3.22 -5.28 2.90
C ARG A 18 -3.72 -5.97 1.66
N ARG A 19 -3.10 -7.06 1.30
CA ARG A 19 -3.45 -7.79 0.10
C ARG A 19 -3.97 -9.15 0.44
N GLN A 20 -4.91 -9.62 -0.36
CA GLN A 20 -5.43 -10.95 -0.24
C GLN A 20 -4.47 -11.86 -0.98
N CYS A 21 -4.10 -12.96 -0.38
CA CYS A 21 -3.20 -13.91 -1.02
C CYS A 21 -3.97 -15.07 -1.61
N ALA A 22 -3.32 -15.76 -2.52
CA ALA A 22 -3.98 -16.87 -3.19
C ALA A 22 -4.37 -17.98 -2.24
N ASP A 23 -3.69 -18.10 -1.11
CA ASP A 23 -3.99 -19.14 -0.15
C ASP A 23 -5.15 -18.77 0.77
N GLY A 24 -5.79 -17.65 0.52
CA GLY A 24 -6.92 -17.24 1.34
C GLY A 24 -6.58 -16.33 2.49
N GLY A 25 -5.32 -16.13 2.76
CA GLY A 25 -4.90 -15.24 3.83
C GLY A 25 -4.67 -13.84 3.35
N ALA A 26 -4.43 -12.94 4.27
CA ALA A 26 -4.10 -11.57 3.93
C ALA A 26 -2.69 -11.28 4.41
N ARG A 27 -1.97 -10.48 3.66
CA ARG A 27 -0.62 -10.11 4.02
C ARG A 27 -0.40 -8.65 3.77
N MET A 28 0.52 -8.08 4.53
CA MET A 28 0.86 -6.68 4.35
C MET A 28 2.02 -6.59 3.38
N ALA A 29 1.99 -5.58 2.54
CA ALA A 29 3.07 -5.38 1.57
C ALA A 29 3.35 -3.90 1.47
N ARG A 30 4.56 -3.57 1.10
CA ARG A 30 4.95 -2.18 0.92
C ARG A 30 4.69 -1.75 -0.49
N GLY A 31 4.42 -0.51 -0.68
CA GLY A 31 4.23 0.02 -2.02
C GLY A 31 4.35 1.52 -2.05
N VAL A 32 4.25 2.04 -3.25
CA VAL A 32 4.29 3.49 -3.47
C VAL A 32 3.03 3.87 -4.22
N VAL A 33 2.35 4.88 -3.72
CA VAL A 33 1.12 5.33 -4.35
C VAL A 33 1.43 6.00 -5.67
N ARG A 34 0.79 5.56 -6.73
CA ARG A 34 0.98 6.16 -8.06
C ARG A 34 -0.16 7.12 -8.37
N PHE A 35 -1.32 6.90 -7.79
CA PHE A 35 -2.46 7.76 -8.04
C PHE A 35 -3.37 7.72 -6.84
N ALA A 36 -3.81 8.86 -6.37
CA ALA A 36 -4.75 8.97 -5.28
C ALA A 36 -6.01 9.61 -5.83
N ALA A 37 -7.12 8.90 -5.77
CA ALA A 37 -8.37 9.45 -6.29
C ALA A 37 -8.83 10.60 -5.42
N GLN A 38 -9.58 11.48 -6.01
CA GLN A 38 -10.08 12.64 -5.34
C GLN A 38 -10.89 12.24 -4.12
N GLY A 39 -10.64 12.88 -3.02
CA GLY A 39 -11.36 12.56 -1.79
C GLY A 39 -10.89 11.29 -1.11
N GLY A 40 -9.80 10.70 -1.58
CA GLY A 40 -9.28 9.49 -0.96
C GLY A 40 -10.16 8.28 -1.16
N ARG A 41 -10.93 8.24 -2.25
CA ARG A 41 -11.82 7.14 -2.51
C ARG A 41 -11.11 5.84 -2.76
N PHE A 42 -9.99 5.86 -3.45
CA PHE A 42 -9.19 4.68 -3.67
C PHE A 42 -7.78 5.12 -4.04
N PHE A 43 -6.87 4.18 -4.03
CA PHE A 43 -5.49 4.47 -4.37
C PHE A 43 -4.97 3.42 -5.32
N VAL A 44 -4.17 3.83 -6.29
CA VAL A 44 -3.48 2.91 -7.17
C VAL A 44 -2.06 2.85 -6.66
N VAL A 45 -1.61 1.67 -6.30
CA VAL A 45 -0.33 1.49 -5.64
C VAL A 45 0.53 0.49 -6.39
N ASP A 46 1.81 0.83 -6.56
CA ASP A 46 2.77 -0.12 -7.11
C ASP A 46 3.30 -0.90 -5.90
N VAL A 47 2.91 -2.14 -5.83
CA VAL A 47 3.21 -3.00 -4.68
C VAL A 47 4.40 -3.87 -4.97
N GLU A 48 5.33 -3.95 -4.02
CA GLU A 48 6.48 -4.81 -4.15
C GLU A 48 6.14 -6.17 -3.60
N LEU A 49 6.29 -7.18 -4.43
CA LEU A 49 6.02 -8.55 -4.01
C LEU A 49 7.31 -9.32 -3.97
N ALA A 50 7.62 -9.84 -2.80
CA ALA A 50 8.85 -10.58 -2.60
C ALA A 50 8.78 -11.93 -3.31
N PRO A 51 9.90 -12.55 -3.56
CA PRO A 51 9.91 -13.89 -4.15
C PRO A 51 9.21 -14.87 -3.22
N CYS A 52 8.58 -15.86 -3.80
CA CYS A 52 7.92 -16.90 -3.01
C CYS A 52 7.92 -18.19 -3.83
N ALA A 53 7.19 -19.18 -3.35
CA ALA A 53 7.16 -20.47 -4.03
C ALA A 53 6.70 -20.37 -5.46
N PHE A 54 5.86 -19.40 -5.75
CA PHE A 54 5.31 -19.23 -7.09
C PHE A 54 6.01 -18.14 -7.90
N ARG A 55 6.88 -17.40 -7.29
CA ARG A 55 7.62 -16.34 -7.98
C ARG A 55 9.05 -16.40 -7.55
N HIS A 56 9.95 -16.57 -8.48
CA HIS A 56 11.36 -16.68 -8.17
C HIS A 56 12.05 -15.34 -8.00
N ALA A 57 11.42 -14.29 -8.39
CA ALA A 57 12.02 -12.95 -8.28
C ALA A 57 11.02 -11.97 -7.74
N ALA A 58 11.52 -10.91 -7.12
CA ALA A 58 10.67 -9.84 -6.67
C ALA A 58 10.07 -9.14 -7.88
N ILE A 59 8.82 -8.76 -7.79
CA ILE A 59 8.17 -8.04 -8.88
C ILE A 59 7.37 -6.90 -8.30
N THR A 60 7.02 -5.96 -9.16
CA THR A 60 6.19 -4.85 -8.78
C THR A 60 4.88 -4.95 -9.53
N MET A 61 3.78 -4.88 -8.84
CA MET A 61 2.47 -4.95 -9.46
C MET A 61 1.67 -3.71 -9.10
N ARG A 62 0.96 -3.17 -10.07
CA ARG A 62 0.13 -2.01 -9.83
C ARG A 62 -1.27 -2.50 -9.56
N GLU A 63 -1.80 -2.15 -8.40
CA GLU A 63 -3.11 -2.60 -7.99
C GLU A 63 -3.88 -1.45 -7.37
N THR A 64 -5.19 -1.56 -7.40
CA THR A 64 -6.07 -0.57 -6.79
C THR A 64 -6.50 -1.06 -5.42
N PHE A 65 -6.44 -0.18 -4.44
CA PHE A 65 -6.82 -0.51 -3.07
C PHE A 65 -7.83 0.49 -2.54
N TRP A 66 -8.72 -0.01 -1.69
CA TRP A 66 -9.65 0.86 -0.99
C TRP A 66 -8.93 1.51 0.18
N PRO A 67 -9.39 2.65 0.65
CA PRO A 67 -8.68 3.37 1.71
C PRO A 67 -8.42 2.54 2.96
N GLU A 68 -9.34 1.69 3.32
CA GLU A 68 -9.17 0.91 4.54
C GLU A 68 -8.05 -0.12 4.43
N SER A 69 -7.59 -0.38 3.23
CA SER A 69 -6.51 -1.34 3.02
C SER A 69 -5.14 -0.68 2.92
N VAL A 70 -5.08 0.63 2.95
CA VAL A 70 -3.85 1.38 2.74
C VAL A 70 -3.51 2.18 3.98
N SER A 71 -2.29 2.05 4.46
CA SER A 71 -1.82 2.81 5.61
C SER A 71 -0.50 3.45 5.26
N ARG A 72 -0.28 4.63 5.77
CA ARG A 72 0.97 5.32 5.52
C ARG A 72 2.08 4.59 6.25
N GLU A 73 3.18 4.37 5.57
CA GLU A 73 4.31 3.73 6.20
C GLU A 73 4.94 4.71 7.17
N VAL A 74 5.10 4.29 8.41
CA VAL A 74 5.68 5.14 9.43
C VAL A 74 7.05 4.66 9.79
N LYS A 75 8.03 5.55 9.71
CA LYS A 75 9.34 5.20 10.08
C LYS A 75 9.56 5.50 11.51
N ARG A 76 10.08 4.54 12.25
CA ARG A 76 10.32 4.78 13.61
C ARG A 76 11.78 4.87 13.81
N LYS A 77 12.16 5.67 14.72
CA LYS A 77 13.57 5.88 14.96
C LYS A 77 14.06 5.08 16.06
#